data_bf0b5517ed3662ab7d8a3e387476ef63
#
_entry.id   bf0b5517ed3662ab7d8a3e387476ef63
#
_cell.length_a   1.000
_cell.length_b   1.000
_cell.length_c   1.000
_cell.angle_alpha   90.00
_cell.angle_beta   90.00
_cell.angle_gamma   90.00
#
_symmetry.space_group_name_H-M   'P 1'
#
loop_
_entity.id
_entity.type
_entity.pdbx_description
1 polymer ?
#
loop_
_entity_poly.entity_id
_entity_poly.type
_entity_poly.pdbx_seq_one_letter_code
_entity_poly.pdbx_strand_id
1 'polypeptide(L)'
;MEELEYRLRKYIAVMDFEKAAKLFLELTEKKRFDMILSVGFETFNLTIYAFMNYLLQHHESSEIHDLTSSLMLHPLCHLEGACVIALFHAKKAVELDPDNIDLYISLLMFEKHPDVWFAQSEVEEVYRRIKRLRVQKSNVRP
;
A
#
# COMPACT_ATOMS: atom_id res chain seq x y z
N MET A 1 -9.33 -10.66 -19.32
CA MET A 1 -9.12 -10.21 -17.93
C MET A 1 -8.73 -11.37 -17.03
N GLU A 2 -9.53 -12.40 -16.95
CA GLU A 2 -9.21 -13.61 -16.18
C GLU A 2 -7.88 -14.26 -16.60
N GLU A 3 -7.57 -14.27 -17.89
CA GLU A 3 -6.32 -14.80 -18.43
C GLU A 3 -5.09 -14.01 -17.93
N LEU A 4 -5.19 -12.68 -17.90
CA LEU A 4 -4.09 -11.82 -17.44
C LEU A 4 -3.85 -12.00 -15.95
N GLU A 5 -4.91 -12.04 -15.15
CA GLU A 5 -4.81 -12.29 -13.70
C GLU A 5 -4.24 -13.67 -13.40
N TYR A 6 -4.67 -14.70 -14.13
CA TYR A 6 -4.15 -16.04 -13.99
C TYR A 6 -2.64 -16.10 -14.26
N ARG A 7 -2.21 -15.49 -15.37
CA ARG A 7 -0.78 -15.43 -15.73
C ARG A 7 0.03 -14.69 -14.68
N LEU A 8 -0.49 -13.56 -14.22
CA LEU A 8 0.18 -12.75 -13.19
C LEU A 8 0.35 -13.54 -11.88
N ARG A 9 -0.71 -14.19 -11.40
CA ARG A 9 -0.66 -15.07 -10.22
C ARG A 9 0.39 -16.17 -10.39
N LYS A 10 0.45 -16.77 -11.55
CA LYS A 10 1.42 -17.82 -11.86
C LYS A 10 2.85 -17.30 -11.80
N TYR A 11 3.12 -16.14 -12.40
CA TYR A 11 4.46 -15.54 -12.35
C TYR A 11 4.87 -15.17 -10.94
N ILE A 12 3.95 -14.64 -10.13
CA ILE A 12 4.24 -14.34 -8.72
C ILE A 12 4.56 -15.63 -7.95
N ALA A 13 3.79 -16.68 -8.15
CA ALA A 13 3.97 -17.95 -7.45
C ALA A 13 5.32 -18.63 -7.73
N VAL A 14 5.84 -18.47 -8.94
CA VAL A 14 7.15 -19.01 -9.31
C VAL A 14 8.28 -17.99 -9.21
N MET A 15 7.99 -16.81 -8.66
CA MET A 15 8.94 -15.72 -8.45
C MET A 15 9.57 -15.17 -9.74
N ASP A 16 8.87 -15.27 -10.87
CA ASP A 16 9.26 -14.59 -12.12
C ASP A 16 8.73 -13.15 -12.08
N PHE A 17 9.34 -12.35 -11.19
CA PHE A 17 8.86 -11.00 -10.88
C PHE A 17 9.03 -10.01 -12.02
N GLU A 18 9.97 -10.23 -12.91
CA GLU A 18 10.13 -9.39 -14.11
C GLU A 18 8.89 -9.46 -14.99
N LYS A 19 8.45 -10.69 -15.31
CA LYS A 19 7.23 -10.89 -16.10
C LYS A 19 5.98 -10.46 -15.36
N ALA A 20 5.92 -10.76 -14.06
CA ALA A 20 4.81 -10.33 -13.23
C ALA A 20 4.68 -8.80 -13.21
N ALA A 21 5.78 -8.07 -13.05
CA ALA A 21 5.78 -6.61 -13.04
C ALA A 21 5.27 -6.01 -14.35
N LYS A 22 5.67 -6.57 -15.50
CA LYS A 22 5.19 -6.10 -16.81
C LYS A 22 3.67 -6.18 -16.91
N LEU A 23 3.09 -7.30 -16.51
CA LEU A 23 1.63 -7.47 -16.55
C LEU A 23 0.93 -6.58 -15.50
N PHE A 24 1.49 -6.49 -14.31
CA PHE A 24 0.94 -5.70 -13.21
C PHE A 24 0.85 -4.21 -13.58
N LEU A 25 1.90 -3.66 -14.19
CA LEU A 25 1.96 -2.25 -14.55
C LEU A 25 0.99 -1.88 -15.70
N GLU A 26 0.52 -2.85 -16.47
CA GLU A 26 -0.52 -2.64 -17.49
C GLU A 26 -1.92 -2.48 -16.89
N LEU A 27 -2.13 -2.92 -15.64
CA LEU A 27 -3.42 -2.80 -14.96
C LEU A 27 -3.69 -1.38 -14.51
N THR A 28 -4.97 -1.03 -14.37
CA THR A 28 -5.37 0.22 -13.70
C THR A 28 -5.05 0.14 -12.22
N GLU A 29 -4.91 1.28 -11.57
CA GLU A 29 -4.63 1.38 -10.13
C GLU A 29 -5.64 0.56 -9.30
N LYS A 30 -6.93 0.69 -9.61
CA LYS A 30 -7.97 -0.08 -8.93
C LYS A 30 -7.78 -1.59 -9.09
N LYS A 31 -7.48 -2.05 -10.30
CA LYS A 31 -7.25 -3.48 -10.55
C LYS A 31 -6.00 -4.00 -9.87
N ARG A 32 -4.94 -3.20 -9.80
CA ARG A 32 -3.73 -3.55 -9.04
C ARG A 32 -4.07 -3.78 -7.58
N PHE A 33 -4.83 -2.86 -6.98
CA PHE A 33 -5.26 -2.95 -5.59
C PHE A 33 -6.09 -4.22 -5.37
N ASP A 34 -7.16 -4.39 -6.15
CA ASP A 34 -8.06 -5.54 -6.02
C ASP A 34 -7.31 -6.87 -6.16
N MET A 35 -6.40 -6.95 -7.11
CA MET A 35 -5.64 -8.16 -7.38
C MET A 35 -4.66 -8.51 -6.26
N ILE A 36 -3.88 -7.54 -5.79
CA ILE A 36 -2.89 -7.81 -4.73
C ILE A 36 -3.59 -8.26 -3.44
N LEU A 37 -4.67 -7.59 -3.04
CA LEU A 37 -5.40 -7.99 -1.85
C LEU A 37 -6.08 -9.35 -2.03
N SER A 38 -6.65 -9.60 -3.21
CA SER A 38 -7.28 -10.88 -3.53
C SER A 38 -6.27 -12.04 -3.42
N VAL A 39 -5.10 -11.90 -4.05
CA VAL A 39 -4.03 -12.92 -3.96
C VAL A 39 -3.57 -13.08 -2.52
N GLY A 40 -3.42 -11.97 -1.79
CA GLY A 40 -3.03 -12.01 -0.39
C GLY A 40 -4.02 -12.79 0.48
N PHE A 41 -5.32 -12.50 0.35
CA PHE A 41 -6.37 -13.20 1.12
C PHE A 41 -6.55 -14.65 0.71
N GLU A 42 -6.36 -14.98 -0.56
CA GLU A 42 -6.51 -16.36 -1.04
C GLU A 42 -5.34 -17.25 -0.66
N THR A 43 -4.13 -16.72 -0.64
CA THR A 43 -2.92 -17.53 -0.47
C THR A 43 -2.28 -17.39 0.91
N PHE A 44 -2.42 -16.23 1.56
CA PHE A 44 -1.67 -15.86 2.78
C PHE A 44 -0.16 -16.09 2.63
N ASN A 45 0.34 -16.02 1.40
CA ASN A 45 1.71 -16.40 1.05
C ASN A 45 2.62 -15.17 0.99
N LEU A 46 3.75 -15.27 1.68
CA LEU A 46 4.72 -14.18 1.77
C LEU A 46 5.38 -13.83 0.41
N THR A 47 5.27 -14.70 -0.60
CA THR A 47 5.77 -14.41 -1.95
C THR A 47 5.13 -13.17 -2.56
N ILE A 48 3.88 -12.85 -2.20
CA ILE A 48 3.24 -11.62 -2.68
C ILE A 48 3.94 -10.38 -2.11
N TYR A 49 4.40 -10.42 -0.86
CA TYR A 49 5.21 -9.34 -0.28
C TYR A 49 6.56 -9.24 -0.97
N ALA A 50 7.21 -10.36 -1.29
CA ALA A 50 8.45 -10.36 -2.06
C ALA A 50 8.27 -9.72 -3.43
N PHE A 51 7.14 -9.97 -4.11
CA PHE A 51 6.80 -9.30 -5.36
C PHE A 51 6.65 -7.79 -5.17
N MET A 52 5.96 -7.35 -4.12
CA MET A 52 5.84 -5.92 -3.82
C MET A 52 7.20 -5.27 -3.60
N ASN A 53 8.13 -5.95 -2.91
CA ASN A 53 9.49 -5.45 -2.74
C ASN A 53 10.24 -5.33 -4.06
N TYR A 54 10.05 -6.28 -4.98
CA TYR A 54 10.60 -6.17 -6.32
C TYR A 54 10.09 -4.91 -7.02
N LEU A 55 8.78 -4.65 -6.96
CA LEU A 55 8.18 -3.44 -7.54
C LEU A 55 8.76 -2.17 -6.90
N LEU A 56 8.95 -2.17 -5.58
CA LEU A 56 9.52 -1.01 -4.88
C LEU A 56 10.97 -0.75 -5.28
N GLN A 57 11.75 -1.78 -5.57
CA GLN A 57 13.13 -1.62 -6.02
C GLN A 57 13.25 -1.07 -7.45
N HIS A 58 12.30 -1.41 -8.33
CA HIS A 58 12.37 -1.10 -9.75
C HIS A 58 11.38 -0.02 -10.20
N HIS A 59 10.29 0.19 -9.47
CA HIS A 59 9.17 1.07 -9.83
C HIS A 59 8.58 1.75 -8.58
N GLU A 60 9.44 2.27 -7.71
CA GLU A 60 8.97 2.90 -6.47
C GLU A 60 7.99 4.04 -6.73
N SER A 61 6.86 4.02 -6.02
CA SER A 61 5.86 5.07 -6.04
C SER A 61 5.07 5.09 -4.74
N SER A 62 4.36 6.19 -4.47
CA SER A 62 3.44 6.27 -3.34
C SER A 62 2.35 5.21 -3.42
N GLU A 63 1.84 4.95 -4.62
CA GLU A 63 0.84 3.90 -4.85
C GLU A 63 1.35 2.52 -4.43
N ILE A 64 2.57 2.14 -4.85
CA ILE A 64 3.13 0.82 -4.52
C ILE A 64 3.37 0.70 -3.02
N HIS A 65 3.83 1.75 -2.36
CA HIS A 65 3.97 1.75 -0.90
C HIS A 65 2.62 1.62 -0.19
N ASP A 66 1.60 2.37 -0.63
CA ASP A 66 0.25 2.29 -0.05
C ASP A 66 -0.36 0.90 -0.24
N LEU A 67 -0.21 0.32 -1.42
CA LEU A 67 -0.66 -1.03 -1.72
C LEU A 67 0.05 -2.08 -0.85
N THR A 68 1.37 -1.94 -0.67
CA THR A 68 2.16 -2.81 0.19
C THR A 68 1.70 -2.70 1.65
N SER A 69 1.43 -1.47 2.12
CA SER A 69 0.87 -1.24 3.45
C SER A 69 -0.46 -1.98 3.62
N SER A 70 -1.37 -1.85 2.66
CA SER A 70 -2.67 -2.51 2.69
C SER A 70 -2.56 -4.03 2.71
N LEU A 71 -1.64 -4.59 1.92
CA LEU A 71 -1.36 -6.03 1.90
C LEU A 71 -0.93 -6.53 3.28
N MET A 72 -0.04 -5.81 3.95
CA MET A 72 0.50 -6.21 5.26
C MET A 72 -0.51 -5.97 6.39
N LEU A 73 -1.33 -4.92 6.29
CA LEU A 73 -2.31 -4.58 7.32
C LEU A 73 -3.55 -5.49 7.29
N HIS A 74 -3.92 -6.01 6.14
CA HIS A 74 -5.14 -6.80 5.96
C HIS A 74 -4.85 -8.28 5.69
N PRO A 75 -4.52 -8.72 4.47
CA PRO A 75 -4.33 -10.16 4.23
C PRO A 75 -3.26 -10.82 5.10
N LEU A 76 -2.13 -10.14 5.27
CA LEU A 76 -0.96 -10.71 5.94
C LEU A 76 -0.79 -10.24 7.40
N CYS A 77 -1.81 -9.61 7.98
CA CYS A 77 -1.74 -9.04 9.34
C CYS A 77 -1.48 -10.08 10.43
N HIS A 78 -1.73 -11.37 10.16
CA HIS A 78 -1.47 -12.46 11.09
C HIS A 78 0.02 -12.82 11.23
N LEU A 79 0.86 -12.34 10.31
CA LEU A 79 2.30 -12.57 10.38
C LEU A 79 2.93 -11.62 11.40
N GLU A 80 3.85 -12.16 12.19
CA GLU A 80 4.60 -11.32 13.15
C GLU A 80 5.35 -10.20 12.42
N GLY A 81 5.19 -8.97 12.90
CA GLY A 81 5.81 -7.79 12.31
C GLY A 81 5.07 -7.17 11.12
N ALA A 82 4.02 -7.82 10.61
CA ALA A 82 3.31 -7.33 9.42
C ALA A 82 2.75 -5.92 9.62
N CYS A 83 2.14 -5.64 10.76
CA CYS A 83 1.54 -4.34 11.02
C CYS A 83 2.58 -3.22 11.17
N VAL A 84 3.76 -3.55 11.70
CA VAL A 84 4.90 -2.60 11.77
C VAL A 84 5.41 -2.28 10.36
N ILE A 85 5.52 -3.28 9.52
CA ILE A 85 5.90 -3.12 8.11
C ILE A 85 4.85 -2.29 7.37
N ALA A 86 3.57 -2.54 7.64
CA ALA A 86 2.47 -1.76 7.04
C ALA A 86 2.60 -0.26 7.39
N LEU A 87 2.86 0.08 8.64
CA LEU A 87 3.07 1.47 9.06
C LEU A 87 4.27 2.09 8.36
N PHE A 88 5.38 1.36 8.25
CA PHE A 88 6.57 1.82 7.52
C PHE A 88 6.22 2.23 6.08
N HIS A 89 5.50 1.38 5.35
CA HIS A 89 5.12 1.67 3.97
C HIS A 89 4.09 2.80 3.87
N ALA A 90 3.14 2.89 4.81
CA ALA A 90 2.17 3.98 4.85
C ALA A 90 2.88 5.34 5.03
N LYS A 91 3.90 5.40 5.88
CA LYS A 91 4.72 6.61 6.05
C LYS A 91 5.51 6.95 4.79
N LYS A 92 6.07 5.94 4.13
CA LYS A 92 6.77 6.15 2.86
C LYS A 92 5.85 6.68 1.76
N ALA A 93 4.62 6.20 1.71
CA ALA A 93 3.65 6.68 0.73
C ALA A 93 3.41 8.18 0.87
N VAL A 94 3.20 8.69 2.09
CA VAL A 94 2.98 10.14 2.30
C VAL A 94 4.25 10.97 2.03
N GLU A 95 5.44 10.41 2.25
CA GLU A 95 6.69 11.09 1.90
C GLU A 95 6.81 11.31 0.39
N LEU A 96 6.35 10.36 -0.41
CA LEU A 96 6.43 10.41 -1.88
C LEU A 96 5.30 11.21 -2.52
N ASP A 97 4.17 11.38 -1.83
CA ASP A 97 3.02 12.14 -2.34
C ASP A 97 2.38 12.94 -1.19
N PRO A 98 3.06 14.00 -0.72
CA PRO A 98 2.71 14.69 0.53
C PRO A 98 1.43 15.52 0.47
N ASP A 99 0.83 15.70 -0.69
CA ASP A 99 -0.41 16.47 -0.85
C ASP A 99 -1.64 15.56 -1.04
N ASN A 100 -1.48 14.27 -0.96
CA ASN A 100 -2.55 13.30 -1.10
C ASN A 100 -3.21 13.01 0.24
N ILE A 101 -4.40 13.60 0.47
CA ILE A 101 -5.15 13.46 1.72
C ILE A 101 -5.45 12.00 2.06
N ASP A 102 -5.77 11.19 1.07
CA ASP A 102 -6.18 9.79 1.29
C ASP A 102 -5.07 8.97 1.94
N LEU A 103 -3.79 9.28 1.63
CA LEU A 103 -2.66 8.61 2.26
C LEU A 103 -2.54 8.95 3.75
N TYR A 104 -2.83 10.18 4.14
CA TYR A 104 -2.84 10.58 5.55
C TYR A 104 -4.01 9.94 6.31
N ILE A 105 -5.17 9.84 5.66
CA ILE A 105 -6.33 9.17 6.25
C ILE A 105 -6.01 7.69 6.49
N SER A 106 -5.32 7.04 5.55
CA SER A 106 -4.83 5.66 5.71
C SER A 106 -3.87 5.53 6.90
N LEU A 107 -2.99 6.51 7.13
CA LEU A 107 -2.10 6.53 8.29
C LEU A 107 -2.86 6.51 9.62
N LEU A 108 -4.01 7.16 9.70
CA LEU A 108 -4.79 7.20 10.93
C LEU A 108 -5.36 5.84 11.34
N MET A 109 -5.38 4.85 10.44
CA MET A 109 -5.75 3.48 10.79
C MET A 109 -4.81 2.86 11.83
N PHE A 110 -3.59 3.38 11.95
CA PHE A 110 -2.61 2.89 12.92
C PHE A 110 -2.67 3.58 14.28
N GLU A 111 -3.47 4.63 14.44
CA GLU A 111 -3.53 5.47 15.66
C GLU A 111 -3.75 4.66 16.93
N LYS A 112 -4.64 3.67 16.87
CA LYS A 112 -4.99 2.84 18.03
C LYS A 112 -4.70 1.36 17.79
N HIS A 113 -3.84 1.05 16.84
CA HIS A 113 -3.50 -0.33 16.54
C HIS A 113 -2.62 -0.92 17.65
N PRO A 114 -3.00 -2.06 18.26
CA PRO A 114 -2.29 -2.57 19.44
C PRO A 114 -0.87 -3.05 19.17
N ASP A 115 -0.58 -3.45 17.93
CA ASP A 115 0.69 -4.07 17.56
C ASP A 115 1.73 -3.09 17.00
N VAL A 116 1.38 -1.79 16.91
CA VAL A 116 2.31 -0.79 16.37
C VAL A 116 2.42 0.41 17.29
N TRP A 117 3.61 1.00 17.29
CA TRP A 117 3.86 2.28 17.96
C TRP A 117 3.74 3.40 16.92
N PHE A 118 2.68 4.20 17.04
CA PHE A 118 2.50 5.42 16.27
C PHE A 118 2.42 6.57 17.27
N ALA A 119 3.51 7.35 17.38
CA ALA A 119 3.65 8.38 18.39
C ALA A 119 2.53 9.42 18.32
N GLN A 120 2.00 9.84 19.46
CA GLN A 120 0.90 10.81 19.53
C GLN A 120 1.25 12.12 18.81
N SER A 121 2.51 12.57 18.89
CA SER A 121 2.98 13.76 18.16
C SER A 121 2.89 13.60 16.64
N GLU A 122 3.19 12.41 16.12
CA GLU A 122 3.05 12.11 14.69
C GLU A 122 1.58 12.06 14.28
N VAL A 123 0.72 11.47 15.11
CA VAL A 123 -0.74 11.42 14.88
C VAL A 123 -1.31 12.83 14.79
N GLU A 124 -0.94 13.69 15.73
CA GLU A 124 -1.38 15.10 15.74
C GLU A 124 -0.92 15.86 14.49
N GLU A 125 0.31 15.59 14.01
CA GLU A 125 0.82 16.20 12.79
C GLU A 125 0.01 15.73 11.57
N VAL A 126 -0.39 14.46 11.52
CA VAL A 126 -1.25 13.92 10.45
C VAL A 126 -2.59 14.65 10.44
N TYR A 127 -3.24 14.84 11.59
CA TYR A 127 -4.49 15.60 11.68
C TYR A 127 -4.32 17.03 11.21
N ARG A 128 -3.24 17.71 11.61
CA ARG A 128 -2.93 19.08 11.16
C ARG A 128 -2.75 19.15 9.65
N ARG A 129 -2.05 18.18 9.07
CA ARG A 129 -1.79 18.11 7.63
C ARG A 129 -3.08 17.91 6.85
N ILE A 130 -3.94 17.01 7.30
CA ILE A 130 -5.26 16.78 6.69
C ILE A 130 -6.08 18.07 6.69
N LYS A 131 -6.12 18.77 7.81
CA LYS A 131 -6.85 20.02 7.94
C LYS A 131 -6.33 21.07 6.96
N ARG A 132 -5.02 21.23 6.84
CA ARG A 132 -4.40 22.17 5.88
C ARG A 132 -4.74 21.82 4.44
N LEU A 133 -4.66 20.56 4.07
CA LEU A 133 -4.95 20.11 2.71
C LEU A 133 -6.43 20.29 2.35
N ARG A 134 -7.33 20.08 3.30
CA ARG A 134 -8.77 20.34 3.11
C ARG A 134 -9.07 21.82 2.88
N VAL A 135 -8.39 22.70 3.62
CA VAL A 135 -8.53 24.15 3.45
C VAL A 135 -8.01 24.59 2.07
N GLN A 136 -6.84 24.11 1.66
CA GLN A 136 -6.27 24.40 0.35
C GLN A 136 -7.20 23.95 -0.78
N LYS A 137 -7.80 22.77 -0.65
CA LYS A 137 -8.75 22.22 -1.63
C LYS A 137 -10.01 23.08 -1.73
N SER A 138 -10.52 23.60 -0.60
CA SER A 138 -11.66 24.53 -0.57
C SER A 138 -11.36 25.86 -1.25
N ASN A 139 -10.14 26.38 -1.09
CA ASN A 139 -9.74 27.67 -1.65
C ASN A 139 -9.47 27.62 -3.17
N VAL A 140 -9.26 26.44 -3.74
CA VAL A 140 -9.00 26.24 -5.17
C VAL A 140 -10.29 26.06 -5.97
N ARG A 141 -11.43 25.81 -5.30
CA ARG A 141 -12.73 25.69 -5.99
C ARG A 141 -13.23 27.09 -6.41
N PRO A 142 -13.55 27.30 -7.71
CA PRO A 142 -14.15 28.52 -8.18
C PRO A 142 -15.53 28.75 -7.58
#